data_a3d601f7340e95b90a48e2260e64da71
#
_entry.id   a3d601f7340e95b90a48e2260e64da71
#
_cell.length_a   1.000
_cell.length_b   1.000
_cell.length_c   1.000
_cell.angle_alpha   90.00
_cell.angle_beta   90.00
_cell.angle_gamma   90.00
#
_symmetry.space_group_name_H-M   'P 1'
#
loop_
_entity.id
_entity.type
_entity.pdbx_description
1 polymer ?
#
loop_
_entity_poly.entity_id
_entity_poly.type
_entity_poly.pdbx_seq_one_letter_code
_entity_poly.pdbx_strand_id
1 'polypeptide(L)'
;MLLTKEANADQLRDAFSRQARALASEGPDALLIETMTDLAEARMADEAALETGLPVIVWLVFDSGKNRDRTIMGTTPEQAATALTSDGVHGVGANCGLGIRDFIPVCGRLAAATPLPVWIKPNAGVPEMVGNVTLYKTTAVEFAASAHELVEAGATFLGGCCGTTPEFIRVLAQQPAVSKAASATVSKVC
;
A
#
# COMPACT_ATOMS: atom_id res chain seq x y z
N MET A 1 -2.37 -12.96 -12.28
CA MET A 1 -2.80 -14.33 -12.64
C MET A 1 -3.85 -14.35 -13.76
N LEU A 2 -4.81 -13.43 -13.78
CA LEU A 2 -5.75 -13.31 -14.91
C LEU A 2 -5.04 -13.00 -16.23
N LEU A 3 -4.05 -12.10 -16.21
CA LEU A 3 -3.28 -11.72 -17.39
C LEU A 3 -2.51 -12.89 -18.01
N THR A 4 -1.94 -13.75 -17.18
CA THR A 4 -1.15 -14.92 -17.61
C THR A 4 -2.03 -16.12 -17.96
N LYS A 5 -3.35 -16.03 -17.74
CA LYS A 5 -4.34 -17.12 -17.91
C LYS A 5 -4.02 -18.39 -17.10
N GLU A 6 -3.25 -18.25 -16.03
CA GLU A 6 -2.95 -19.35 -15.10
C GLU A 6 -4.16 -19.71 -14.22
N ALA A 7 -5.06 -18.75 -14.02
CA ALA A 7 -6.32 -18.96 -13.32
C ALA A 7 -7.44 -18.14 -13.97
N ASN A 8 -8.67 -18.62 -13.87
CA ASN A 8 -9.87 -17.86 -14.21
C ASN A 8 -10.41 -17.10 -13.00
N ALA A 9 -11.39 -16.21 -13.20
CA ALA A 9 -11.95 -15.36 -12.16
C ALA A 9 -12.55 -16.17 -10.99
N ASP A 10 -13.23 -17.29 -11.28
CA ASP A 10 -13.88 -18.11 -10.24
C ASP A 10 -12.85 -18.82 -9.37
N GLN A 11 -11.76 -19.30 -9.97
CA GLN A 11 -10.64 -19.90 -9.25
C GLN A 11 -9.95 -18.88 -8.34
N LEU A 12 -9.81 -17.62 -8.79
CA LEU A 12 -9.23 -16.56 -7.97
C LEU A 12 -10.14 -16.17 -6.81
N ARG A 13 -11.44 -15.98 -7.07
CA ARG A 13 -12.42 -15.70 -6.01
C ARG A 13 -12.42 -16.78 -4.94
N ASP A 14 -12.45 -18.06 -5.34
CA ASP A 14 -12.40 -19.19 -4.41
C ASP A 14 -11.10 -19.17 -3.59
N ALA A 15 -9.96 -18.91 -4.21
CA ALA A 15 -8.67 -18.85 -3.52
C ALA A 15 -8.63 -17.70 -2.50
N PHE A 16 -9.05 -16.48 -2.88
CA PHE A 16 -9.10 -15.34 -1.98
C PHE A 16 -10.11 -15.56 -0.84
N SER A 17 -11.28 -16.13 -1.13
CA SER A 17 -12.29 -16.44 -0.12
C SER A 17 -11.77 -17.43 0.94
N ARG A 18 -11.10 -18.49 0.52
CA ARG A 18 -10.48 -19.47 1.43
C ARG A 18 -9.40 -18.82 2.28
N GLN A 19 -8.53 -18.00 1.67
CA GLN A 19 -7.46 -17.32 2.39
C GLN A 19 -8.01 -16.30 3.39
N ALA A 20 -8.96 -15.47 2.97
CA ALA A 20 -9.57 -14.44 3.83
C ALA A 20 -10.26 -15.07 5.06
N ARG A 21 -11.03 -16.14 4.87
CA ARG A 21 -11.69 -16.85 5.97
C ARG A 21 -10.71 -17.51 6.92
N ALA A 22 -9.64 -18.13 6.40
CA ALA A 22 -8.61 -18.75 7.24
C ALA A 22 -7.88 -17.69 8.08
N LEU A 23 -7.52 -16.54 7.50
CA LEU A 23 -6.91 -15.45 8.25
C LEU A 23 -7.87 -14.86 9.29
N ALA A 24 -9.12 -14.63 8.92
CA ALA A 24 -10.13 -14.07 9.83
C ALA A 24 -10.43 -14.97 11.03
N SER A 25 -10.32 -16.30 10.87
CA SER A 25 -10.54 -17.26 11.97
C SER A 25 -9.52 -17.15 13.11
N GLU A 26 -8.35 -16.54 12.85
CA GLU A 26 -7.31 -16.31 13.86
C GLU A 26 -7.47 -14.98 14.62
N GLY A 27 -8.53 -14.19 14.32
CA GLY A 27 -8.90 -12.98 15.04
C GLY A 27 -7.99 -11.76 14.83
N PRO A 28 -7.54 -11.45 13.60
CA PRO A 28 -6.77 -10.22 13.33
C PRO A 28 -7.70 -9.00 13.45
N ASP A 29 -7.09 -7.82 13.67
CA ASP A 29 -7.83 -6.55 13.72
C ASP A 29 -8.24 -6.05 12.32
N ALA A 30 -7.56 -6.48 11.27
CA ALA A 30 -7.81 -6.09 9.88
C ALA A 30 -7.21 -7.10 8.89
N LEU A 31 -7.70 -7.10 7.66
CA LEU A 31 -7.11 -7.80 6.53
C LEU A 31 -6.43 -6.79 5.59
N LEU A 32 -5.20 -7.11 5.20
CA LEU A 32 -4.39 -6.31 4.28
C LEU A 32 -4.22 -7.07 2.96
N ILE A 33 -4.65 -6.44 1.87
CA ILE A 33 -4.42 -6.91 0.50
C ILE A 33 -3.30 -6.08 -0.08
N GLU A 34 -2.13 -6.65 -0.30
CA GLU A 34 -0.95 -5.88 -0.66
C GLU A 34 -0.28 -6.35 -1.95
N THR A 35 0.45 -5.41 -2.57
CA THR A 35 1.28 -5.64 -3.76
C THR A 35 0.45 -6.05 -4.99
N MET A 36 -0.79 -5.53 -5.07
CA MET A 36 -1.65 -5.80 -6.22
C MET A 36 -1.23 -4.97 -7.42
N THR A 37 -1.16 -5.60 -8.59
CA THR A 37 -0.74 -4.96 -9.85
C THR A 37 -1.90 -4.83 -10.84
N ASP A 38 -2.99 -5.52 -10.59
CA ASP A 38 -4.23 -5.52 -11.35
C ASP A 38 -5.40 -5.15 -10.44
N LEU A 39 -6.11 -4.07 -10.78
CA LEU A 39 -7.26 -3.61 -10.03
C LEU A 39 -8.42 -4.63 -10.06
N ALA A 40 -8.59 -5.37 -11.15
CA ALA A 40 -9.64 -6.39 -11.23
C ALA A 40 -9.35 -7.57 -10.26
N GLU A 41 -8.09 -8.00 -10.16
CA GLU A 41 -7.70 -9.02 -9.16
C GLU A 41 -7.82 -8.45 -7.73
N ALA A 42 -7.42 -7.20 -7.50
CA ALA A 42 -7.55 -6.55 -6.19
C ALA A 42 -9.01 -6.51 -5.72
N ARG A 43 -9.95 -6.20 -6.62
CA ARG A 43 -11.39 -6.17 -6.31
C ARG A 43 -11.99 -7.56 -6.02
N MET A 44 -11.46 -8.63 -6.59
CA MET A 44 -11.85 -9.99 -6.21
C MET A 44 -11.36 -10.35 -4.80
N ALA A 45 -10.18 -9.86 -4.43
CA ALA A 45 -9.62 -10.09 -3.11
C ALA A 45 -10.32 -9.25 -2.03
N ASP A 46 -10.66 -7.98 -2.33
CA ASP A 46 -11.37 -7.12 -1.37
C ASP A 46 -12.80 -7.59 -1.14
N GLU A 47 -13.54 -8.01 -2.18
CA GLU A 47 -14.85 -8.63 -2.06
C GLU A 47 -14.81 -9.82 -1.08
N ALA A 48 -13.86 -10.73 -1.27
CA ALA A 48 -13.68 -11.88 -0.40
C ALA A 48 -13.27 -11.51 1.04
N ALA A 49 -12.46 -10.47 1.21
CA ALA A 49 -12.03 -10.00 2.51
C ALA A 49 -13.15 -9.28 3.27
N LEU A 50 -13.95 -8.47 2.58
CA LEU A 50 -15.10 -7.74 3.15
C LEU A 50 -16.18 -8.68 3.67
N GLU A 51 -16.38 -9.85 3.04
CA GLU A 51 -17.29 -10.89 3.55
C GLU A 51 -16.96 -11.38 4.98
N THR A 52 -15.73 -11.18 5.43
CA THR A 52 -15.32 -11.57 6.79
C THR A 52 -15.82 -10.63 7.88
N GLY A 53 -16.27 -9.42 7.52
CA GLY A 53 -16.69 -8.37 8.44
C GLY A 53 -15.55 -7.61 9.12
N LEU A 54 -14.29 -7.91 8.79
CA LEU A 54 -13.11 -7.21 9.29
C LEU A 54 -12.83 -5.95 8.47
N PRO A 55 -12.13 -4.94 9.04
CA PRO A 55 -11.57 -3.85 8.26
C PRO A 55 -10.64 -4.36 7.16
N VAL A 56 -10.78 -3.81 5.95
CA VAL A 56 -9.98 -4.19 4.78
C VAL A 56 -9.21 -2.99 4.25
N ILE A 57 -7.92 -3.15 4.05
CA ILE A 57 -7.03 -2.16 3.44
C ILE A 57 -6.41 -2.76 2.17
N VAL A 58 -6.37 -1.98 1.08
CA VAL A 58 -5.86 -2.46 -0.22
C VAL A 58 -4.73 -1.57 -0.73
N TRP A 59 -3.61 -2.20 -1.08
CA TRP A 59 -2.46 -1.54 -1.67
C TRP A 59 -2.13 -2.07 -3.05
N LEU A 60 -1.91 -1.13 -3.99
CA LEU A 60 -1.46 -1.43 -5.33
C LEU A 60 -0.01 -0.98 -5.53
N VAL A 61 0.63 -1.51 -6.57
CA VAL A 61 1.95 -1.10 -7.02
C VAL A 61 1.83 -0.14 -8.18
N PHE A 62 2.38 1.07 -8.03
CA PHE A 62 2.42 2.11 -9.06
C PHE A 62 3.87 2.39 -9.45
N ASP A 63 4.41 1.60 -10.36
CA ASP A 63 5.80 1.68 -10.82
C ASP A 63 5.94 1.63 -12.34
N SER A 64 4.82 1.65 -13.04
CA SER A 64 4.74 1.45 -14.48
C SER A 64 4.22 2.69 -15.22
N GLY A 65 4.26 2.66 -16.56
CA GLY A 65 3.95 3.81 -17.40
C GLY A 65 5.13 4.78 -17.52
N LYS A 66 4.97 5.80 -18.37
CA LYS A 66 6.03 6.78 -18.67
C LYS A 66 6.53 7.53 -17.42
N ASN A 67 5.60 7.85 -16.51
CA ASN A 67 5.89 8.60 -15.29
C ASN A 67 6.04 7.68 -14.06
N ARG A 68 6.00 6.36 -14.24
CA ARG A 68 6.04 5.37 -13.15
C ARG A 68 4.99 5.62 -12.06
N ASP A 69 3.79 6.00 -12.49
CA ASP A 69 2.67 6.43 -11.65
C ASP A 69 1.39 5.64 -11.93
N ARG A 70 1.53 4.47 -12.54
CA ARG A 70 0.44 3.54 -12.87
C ARG A 70 0.78 2.13 -12.48
N THR A 71 -0.23 1.29 -12.31
CA THR A 71 0.00 -0.16 -12.23
C THR A 71 0.49 -0.69 -13.59
N ILE A 72 1.04 -1.89 -13.64
CA ILE A 72 1.44 -2.53 -14.90
C ILE A 72 0.26 -2.68 -15.86
N MET A 73 -0.97 -2.76 -15.35
CA MET A 73 -2.21 -2.81 -16.13
C MET A 73 -2.70 -1.42 -16.56
N GLY A 74 -1.97 -0.35 -16.22
CA GLY A 74 -2.28 1.02 -16.62
C GLY A 74 -3.25 1.76 -15.69
N THR A 75 -3.72 1.16 -14.61
CA THR A 75 -4.60 1.80 -13.61
C THR A 75 -3.89 2.97 -12.94
N THR A 76 -4.53 4.12 -12.87
CA THR A 76 -4.01 5.30 -12.17
C THR A 76 -4.36 5.27 -10.68
N PRO A 77 -3.65 6.04 -9.81
CA PRO A 77 -4.01 6.17 -8.41
C PRO A 77 -5.46 6.60 -8.19
N GLU A 78 -5.96 7.57 -8.97
CA GLU A 78 -7.34 8.04 -8.85
C GLU A 78 -8.37 6.96 -9.21
N GLN A 79 -8.12 6.22 -10.28
CA GLN A 79 -9.00 5.11 -10.67
C GLN A 79 -9.05 4.03 -9.60
N ALA A 80 -7.90 3.66 -9.03
CA ALA A 80 -7.82 2.69 -7.94
C ALA A 80 -8.55 3.19 -6.69
N ALA A 81 -8.25 4.42 -6.24
CA ALA A 81 -8.87 5.00 -5.04
C ALA A 81 -10.39 5.09 -5.18
N THR A 82 -10.89 5.56 -6.33
CA THR A 82 -12.34 5.69 -6.58
C THR A 82 -13.02 4.31 -6.57
N ALA A 83 -12.47 3.33 -7.26
CA ALA A 83 -13.05 1.99 -7.33
C ALA A 83 -13.09 1.32 -5.96
N LEU A 84 -11.96 1.28 -5.25
CA LEU A 84 -11.85 0.66 -3.94
C LEU A 84 -12.72 1.36 -2.87
N THR A 85 -12.85 2.69 -2.94
CA THR A 85 -13.79 3.43 -2.09
C THR A 85 -15.23 3.00 -2.34
N SER A 86 -15.61 2.81 -3.60
CA SER A 86 -16.95 2.35 -3.98
C SER A 86 -17.21 0.90 -3.56
N ASP A 87 -16.19 0.07 -3.47
CA ASP A 87 -16.28 -1.31 -3.01
C ASP A 87 -16.44 -1.42 -1.47
N GLY A 88 -16.19 -0.32 -0.74
CA GLY A 88 -16.41 -0.25 0.71
C GLY A 88 -15.20 -0.68 1.55
N VAL A 89 -13.98 -0.64 1.00
CA VAL A 89 -12.77 -0.88 1.78
C VAL A 89 -12.55 0.24 2.82
N HIS A 90 -11.74 -0.02 3.82
CA HIS A 90 -11.53 0.87 4.96
C HIS A 90 -10.24 1.72 4.85
N GLY A 91 -9.40 1.42 3.88
CA GLY A 91 -8.20 2.19 3.57
C GLY A 91 -7.62 1.78 2.23
N VAL A 92 -6.94 2.71 1.60
CA VAL A 92 -6.26 2.49 0.32
C VAL A 92 -4.79 2.88 0.42
N GLY A 93 -3.97 2.41 -0.50
CA GLY A 93 -2.59 2.84 -0.49
C GLY A 93 -1.75 2.27 -1.61
N ALA A 94 -0.44 2.39 -1.40
CA ALA A 94 0.55 1.92 -2.33
C ALA A 94 1.75 1.34 -1.59
N ASN A 95 2.30 0.24 -2.11
CA ASN A 95 3.48 -0.38 -1.54
C ASN A 95 4.44 -0.87 -2.61
N CYS A 96 5.62 -1.32 -2.20
CA CYS A 96 6.67 -1.83 -3.09
C CYS A 96 7.23 -0.73 -4.01
N GLY A 97 7.20 -0.91 -5.35
CA GLY A 97 7.60 0.09 -6.33
C GLY A 97 9.08 0.50 -6.26
N LEU A 98 9.36 1.78 -6.36
CA LEU A 98 10.70 2.33 -6.47
C LEU A 98 11.25 2.77 -5.10
N GLY A 99 11.20 4.06 -4.81
CA GLY A 99 11.68 4.64 -3.55
C GLY A 99 10.68 5.61 -2.96
N ILE A 100 10.96 6.08 -1.75
CA ILE A 100 10.00 6.88 -0.99
C ILE A 100 9.57 8.16 -1.74
N ARG A 101 10.46 8.82 -2.46
CA ARG A 101 10.16 10.06 -3.19
C ARG A 101 9.23 9.84 -4.39
N ASP A 102 9.30 8.68 -5.00
CA ASP A 102 8.44 8.32 -6.14
C ASP A 102 6.97 8.19 -5.71
N PHE A 103 6.74 7.94 -4.41
CA PHE A 103 5.39 7.83 -3.85
C PHE A 103 4.73 9.18 -3.50
N ILE A 104 5.46 10.29 -3.46
CA ILE A 104 4.88 11.61 -3.11
C ILE A 104 3.75 11.99 -4.08
N PRO A 105 3.96 11.99 -5.43
CA PRO A 105 2.88 12.28 -6.36
C PRO A 105 1.77 11.22 -6.36
N VAL A 106 2.09 9.94 -6.16
CA VAL A 106 1.10 8.87 -6.06
C VAL A 106 0.22 9.06 -4.83
N CYS A 107 0.83 9.37 -3.68
CA CYS A 107 0.13 9.66 -2.42
C CYS A 107 -0.86 10.81 -2.58
N GLY A 108 -0.41 11.95 -3.13
CA GLY A 108 -1.27 13.11 -3.34
C GLY A 108 -2.46 12.82 -4.24
N ARG A 109 -2.27 12.03 -5.29
CA ARG A 109 -3.34 11.60 -6.20
C ARG A 109 -4.32 10.61 -5.57
N LEU A 110 -3.83 9.68 -4.75
CA LEU A 110 -4.70 8.81 -3.94
C LEU A 110 -5.54 9.63 -2.97
N ALA A 111 -4.89 10.48 -2.16
CA ALA A 111 -5.55 11.28 -1.14
C ALA A 111 -6.60 12.27 -1.71
N ALA A 112 -6.36 12.81 -2.91
CA ALA A 112 -7.32 13.69 -3.58
C ALA A 112 -8.57 12.95 -4.11
N ALA A 113 -8.49 11.63 -4.32
CA ALA A 113 -9.54 10.83 -4.94
C ALA A 113 -10.39 10.01 -3.96
N THR A 114 -10.07 10.03 -2.66
CA THR A 114 -10.80 9.26 -1.63
C THR A 114 -10.82 9.99 -0.29
N PRO A 115 -11.90 9.86 0.50
CA PRO A 115 -11.91 10.30 1.91
C PRO A 115 -11.27 9.26 2.85
N LEU A 116 -10.90 8.08 2.36
CA LEU A 116 -10.35 7.00 3.16
C LEU A 116 -8.91 7.29 3.59
N PRO A 117 -8.45 6.69 4.70
CA PRO A 117 -7.04 6.72 5.08
C PRO A 117 -6.13 6.20 3.96
N VAL A 118 -5.03 6.93 3.70
CA VAL A 118 -4.02 6.55 2.70
C VAL A 118 -2.79 6.01 3.40
N TRP A 119 -2.38 4.81 3.03
CA TRP A 119 -1.21 4.16 3.60
C TRP A 119 -0.12 3.93 2.56
N ILE A 120 1.08 4.44 2.81
CA ILE A 120 2.22 4.38 1.88
C ILE A 120 3.35 3.55 2.49
N LYS A 121 3.81 2.52 1.76
CA LYS A 121 4.89 1.60 2.16
C LYS A 121 5.92 1.44 1.04
N PRO A 122 6.84 2.38 0.84
CA PRO A 122 7.85 2.32 -0.22
C PRO A 122 8.94 1.27 0.07
N ASN A 123 9.67 0.88 -0.98
CA ASN A 123 10.95 0.18 -0.85
C ASN A 123 12.05 1.11 -0.34
N ALA A 124 13.11 0.54 0.18
CA ALA A 124 14.36 1.24 0.50
C ALA A 124 15.19 1.59 -0.77
N GLY A 125 14.50 2.13 -1.78
CA GLY A 125 15.04 2.39 -3.11
C GLY A 125 14.92 1.19 -4.07
N VAL A 126 15.56 1.32 -5.22
CA VAL A 126 15.59 0.27 -6.25
C VAL A 126 16.61 -0.81 -5.84
N PRO A 127 16.24 -2.10 -5.92
CA PRO A 127 17.18 -3.18 -5.63
C PRO A 127 18.32 -3.24 -6.66
N GLU A 128 19.53 -3.45 -6.20
CA GLU A 128 20.70 -3.71 -7.04
C GLU A 128 21.23 -5.12 -6.77
N MET A 129 21.56 -5.83 -7.86
CA MET A 129 22.21 -7.13 -7.75
C MET A 129 23.71 -6.99 -7.68
N VAL A 130 24.32 -7.46 -6.60
CA VAL A 130 25.78 -7.56 -6.45
C VAL A 130 26.14 -9.03 -6.27
N GLY A 131 26.60 -9.64 -7.34
CA GLY A 131 26.69 -11.11 -7.39
C GLY A 131 25.31 -11.75 -7.27
N ASN A 132 25.12 -12.58 -6.26
CA ASN A 132 23.84 -13.25 -5.96
C ASN A 132 23.07 -12.60 -4.80
N VAL A 133 23.47 -11.39 -4.38
CA VAL A 133 22.85 -10.69 -3.25
C VAL A 133 22.09 -9.48 -3.75
N THR A 134 20.84 -9.33 -3.30
CA THR A 134 20.03 -8.12 -3.55
C THR A 134 20.37 -7.09 -2.48
N LEU A 135 20.80 -5.91 -2.88
CA LEU A 135 21.15 -4.81 -1.99
C LEU A 135 20.21 -3.61 -2.23
N TYR A 136 19.82 -2.96 -1.13
CA TYR A 136 19.12 -1.69 -1.12
C TYR A 136 20.07 -0.63 -0.55
N LYS A 137 20.30 0.47 -1.28
CA LYS A 137 21.32 1.47 -0.90
C LYS A 137 20.77 2.61 -0.05
N THR A 138 19.46 2.82 -0.04
CA THR A 138 18.85 3.88 0.75
C THR A 138 19.00 3.56 2.23
N THR A 139 19.55 4.48 2.99
CA THR A 139 19.68 4.36 4.45
C THR A 139 18.37 4.72 5.15
N ALA A 140 18.22 4.31 6.42
CA ALA A 140 17.04 4.64 7.22
C ALA A 140 16.86 6.17 7.40
N VAL A 141 17.97 6.93 7.49
CA VAL A 141 17.93 8.39 7.61
C VAL A 141 17.46 9.04 6.30
N GLU A 142 18.00 8.63 5.17
CA GLU A 142 17.58 9.11 3.85
C GLU A 142 16.12 8.79 3.55
N PHE A 143 15.68 7.58 3.91
CA PHE A 143 14.30 7.16 3.78
C PHE A 143 13.37 8.06 4.60
N ALA A 144 13.67 8.26 5.87
CA ALA A 144 12.84 9.04 6.77
C ALA A 144 12.84 10.54 6.46
N ALA A 145 13.87 11.06 5.78
CA ALA A 145 13.95 12.48 5.42
C ALA A 145 12.78 12.97 4.55
N SER A 146 12.19 12.10 3.72
CA SER A 146 11.03 12.44 2.88
C SER A 146 9.67 12.18 3.54
N ALA A 147 9.63 11.77 4.80
CA ALA A 147 8.38 11.46 5.49
C ALA A 147 7.42 12.66 5.57
N HIS A 148 7.95 13.85 5.80
CA HIS A 148 7.14 15.08 5.88
C HIS A 148 6.42 15.36 4.56
N GLU A 149 7.07 15.17 3.43
CA GLU A 149 6.49 15.37 2.09
C GLU A 149 5.33 14.41 1.84
N LEU A 150 5.42 13.16 2.32
CA LEU A 150 4.33 12.19 2.23
C LEU A 150 3.15 12.55 3.14
N VAL A 151 3.41 13.04 4.37
CA VAL A 151 2.35 13.51 5.28
C VAL A 151 1.65 14.73 4.67
N GLU A 152 2.38 15.68 4.10
CA GLU A 152 1.82 16.84 3.41
C GLU A 152 1.03 16.44 2.15
N ALA A 153 1.44 15.39 1.46
CA ALA A 153 0.71 14.82 0.34
C ALA A 153 -0.56 14.05 0.74
N GLY A 154 -0.82 13.86 2.05
CA GLY A 154 -2.03 13.25 2.58
C GLY A 154 -1.89 11.81 3.08
N ALA A 155 -0.68 11.31 3.26
CA ALA A 155 -0.49 10.00 3.89
C ALA A 155 -0.98 10.01 5.34
N THR A 156 -1.87 9.06 5.67
CA THR A 156 -2.37 8.83 7.03
C THR A 156 -1.46 7.84 7.78
N PHE A 157 -0.96 6.85 7.06
CA PHE A 157 -0.05 5.83 7.59
C PHE A 157 1.20 5.74 6.71
N LEU A 158 2.34 5.58 7.36
CA LEU A 158 3.63 5.37 6.69
C LEU A 158 4.27 4.07 7.19
N GLY A 159 4.91 3.36 6.30
CA GLY A 159 5.64 2.14 6.61
C GLY A 159 6.78 1.93 5.62
N GLY A 160 7.23 0.70 5.55
CA GLY A 160 8.25 0.28 4.60
C GLY A 160 7.92 -1.06 3.97
N CYS A 161 8.48 -1.33 2.80
CA CYS A 161 8.36 -2.58 2.05
C CYS A 161 9.77 -3.19 1.84
N CYS A 162 10.10 -3.62 0.64
CA CYS A 162 11.34 -4.32 0.36
C CYS A 162 12.58 -3.50 0.74
N GLY A 163 13.55 -4.17 1.38
CA GLY A 163 14.81 -3.56 1.82
C GLY A 163 14.73 -2.73 3.10
N THR A 164 13.53 -2.47 3.64
CA THR A 164 13.39 -1.79 4.94
C THR A 164 13.55 -2.78 6.10
N THR A 165 14.04 -2.28 7.22
CA THR A 165 14.25 -3.02 8.47
C THR A 165 13.54 -2.30 9.62
N PRO A 166 13.44 -2.88 10.82
CA PRO A 166 12.90 -2.19 11.99
C PRO A 166 13.58 -0.86 12.28
N GLU A 167 14.85 -0.67 11.90
CA GLU A 167 15.55 0.60 12.03
C GLU A 167 14.90 1.71 11.19
N PHE A 168 14.49 1.41 9.95
CA PHE A 168 13.79 2.36 9.08
C PHE A 168 12.52 2.87 9.75
N ILE A 169 11.73 1.96 10.33
CA ILE A 169 10.48 2.32 11.01
C ILE A 169 10.78 3.14 12.27
N ARG A 170 11.82 2.81 13.03
CA ARG A 170 12.22 3.56 14.22
C ARG A 170 12.63 4.99 13.87
N VAL A 171 13.45 5.18 12.82
CA VAL A 171 13.89 6.53 12.39
C VAL A 171 12.71 7.30 11.78
N LEU A 172 11.83 6.63 11.03
CA LEU A 172 10.60 7.21 10.47
C LEU A 172 9.68 7.76 11.59
N ALA A 173 9.44 6.97 12.63
CA ALA A 173 8.58 7.34 13.75
C ALA A 173 9.13 8.53 14.57
N GLN A 174 10.42 8.78 14.50
CA GLN A 174 11.06 9.94 15.18
C GLN A 174 10.91 11.25 14.38
N GLN A 175 10.41 11.20 13.15
CA GLN A 175 10.23 12.42 12.36
C GLN A 175 9.11 13.30 12.95
N PRO A 176 9.34 14.62 13.14
CA PRO A 176 8.35 15.50 13.77
C PRO A 176 7.00 15.55 13.06
N ALA A 177 6.98 15.45 11.74
CA ALA A 177 5.74 15.43 10.97
C ALA A 177 4.91 14.18 11.27
N VAL A 178 5.55 13.01 11.38
CA VAL A 178 4.92 11.73 11.69
C VAL A 178 4.38 11.70 13.11
N SER A 179 5.17 12.15 14.09
CA SER A 179 4.76 12.17 15.50
C SER A 179 3.61 13.16 15.78
N LYS A 180 3.59 14.33 15.14
CA LYS A 180 2.49 15.31 15.25
C LYS A 180 1.20 14.80 14.62
N ALA A 181 1.26 14.15 13.46
CA ALA A 181 0.10 13.57 12.80
C ALA A 181 -0.53 12.48 13.68
N ALA A 182 0.27 11.60 14.29
CA ALA A 182 -0.20 10.58 15.23
C ALA A 182 -0.93 11.18 16.44
N SER A 183 -0.38 12.25 17.04
CA SER A 183 -0.99 12.93 18.19
C SER A 183 -2.31 13.62 17.85
N ALA A 184 -2.45 14.17 16.65
CA ALA A 184 -3.67 14.82 16.18
C ALA A 184 -4.81 13.81 15.90
N THR A 185 -4.47 12.58 15.52
CA THR A 185 -5.44 11.52 15.25
C THR A 185 -6.01 10.95 16.56
N VAL A 186 -5.18 10.77 17.59
CA VAL A 186 -5.62 10.28 18.90
C VAL A 186 -6.58 11.26 19.59
N SER A 187 -6.40 12.57 19.41
CA SER A 187 -7.30 13.58 20.00
C SER A 187 -8.67 13.69 19.33
N LYS A 188 -8.91 13.01 18.21
CA LYS A 188 -10.23 12.96 17.53
C LYS A 188 -11.06 11.72 17.87
N VAL A 189 -10.50 10.79 18.63
CA VAL A 189 -11.13 9.50 19.00
C VAL A 189 -11.54 9.45 20.47
N CYS A 190 -11.29 10.52 21.24
CA CYS A 190 -11.75 10.68 22.62
C CYS A 190 -12.94 11.62 22.71
#